data_d3649003d9ff7a75137adb2f56ad6312
#
_entry.id   d3649003d9ff7a75137adb2f56ad6312
#
_cell.length_a   1.000
_cell.length_b   1.000
_cell.length_c   1.000
_cell.angle_alpha   90.00
_cell.angle_beta   90.00
_cell.angle_gamma   90.00
#
_symmetry.space_group_name_H-M   'P 1'
#
loop_
_entity.id
_entity.type
_entity.pdbx_description
1 polymer ?
#
loop_
_entity_poly.entity_id
_entity_poly.type
_entity_poly.pdbx_seq_one_letter_code
_entity_poly.pdbx_strand_id
1 'polypeptide(L)'
;MRLGSWLREAIAGKPSPRQGTPEQEAPDQPKVTLGVTLQFHECLEVAGTSTFAKDGVAALADRKGLGERGYFEGPARLQREPENPVDPRAVAVLVEGQKVGCLPSYAAKDLPLPAGAGEPVRYQLHVLRDQKLLAKAYVWLGAGDPEWAHTKENPPALTSRERINSSHTEKSAMVREALQGGGERAQQFKRGMVDGVHYLELIEPIKQLKREGRLEEALVLCYKAIEGAEGDAGRGMPAPAYTEQAAIIHRKLSQKEEEIAVLRRWLARCPKAQRAGSSIAERLSKLEAK
;
A
#
# COMPACT_ATOMS: atom_id res chain seq x y z
N MET A 1 12.71 -3.98 -29.65
CA MET A 1 11.44 -4.58 -29.15
C MET A 1 11.01 -3.79 -27.92
N ARG A 2 9.76 -3.42 -27.82
CA ARG A 2 9.25 -2.60 -26.70
C ARG A 2 8.89 -3.51 -25.51
N LEU A 3 9.16 -3.11 -24.28
CA LEU A 3 8.89 -3.85 -23.04
C LEU A 3 7.46 -4.43 -23.00
N GLY A 4 6.48 -3.70 -23.49
CA GLY A 4 5.08 -4.11 -23.49
C GLY A 4 4.73 -5.34 -24.36
N SER A 5 5.41 -5.57 -25.45
CA SER A 5 5.17 -6.76 -26.27
C SER A 5 5.80 -8.01 -25.66
N TRP A 6 6.90 -7.85 -25.01
CA TRP A 6 7.74 -8.88 -24.46
C TRP A 6 7.23 -9.40 -23.09
N LEU A 7 6.69 -8.54 -22.22
CA LEU A 7 5.97 -8.96 -21.02
C LEU A 7 4.76 -9.84 -21.35
N ARG A 8 4.08 -9.59 -22.47
CA ARG A 8 2.95 -10.43 -22.92
C ARG A 8 3.39 -11.80 -23.43
N GLU A 9 4.57 -11.90 -24.07
CA GLU A 9 5.11 -13.18 -24.55
C GLU A 9 5.70 -14.05 -23.43
N ALA A 10 6.29 -13.44 -22.41
CA ALA A 10 6.82 -14.16 -21.25
C ALA A 10 5.73 -14.78 -20.36
N ILE A 11 4.52 -14.19 -20.37
CA ILE A 11 3.35 -14.68 -19.60
C ILE A 11 2.58 -15.77 -20.37
N ALA A 12 2.67 -15.79 -21.72
CA ALA A 12 2.11 -16.82 -22.57
C ALA A 12 3.13 -17.96 -22.76
N GLY A 13 3.38 -18.74 -21.73
CA GLY A 13 4.29 -19.88 -21.76
C GLY A 13 3.92 -20.86 -22.87
N LYS A 14 4.76 -20.94 -23.92
CA LYS A 14 4.66 -21.98 -24.93
C LYS A 14 5.24 -23.29 -24.37
N PRO A 15 4.52 -24.40 -24.40
CA PRO A 15 5.09 -25.70 -24.01
C PRO A 15 6.06 -26.20 -25.06
N SER A 16 7.26 -26.59 -24.64
CA SER A 16 8.20 -27.39 -25.48
C SER A 16 7.68 -28.81 -25.69
N PRO A 17 7.84 -29.38 -26.87
CA PRO A 17 7.37 -30.75 -27.15
C PRO A 17 8.35 -31.78 -26.54
N ARG A 18 7.87 -32.56 -25.59
CA ARG A 18 8.49 -33.84 -25.21
C ARG A 18 7.82 -34.97 -25.98
N GLN A 19 8.60 -35.70 -26.76
CA GLN A 19 8.22 -37.00 -27.32
C GLN A 19 8.26 -38.05 -26.22
N GLY A 20 7.26 -38.92 -26.19
CA GLY A 20 7.28 -40.09 -25.33
C GLY A 20 5.94 -40.80 -25.22
N THR A 21 5.81 -41.92 -25.94
CA THR A 21 5.01 -43.14 -25.78
C THR A 21 3.54 -43.07 -25.28
N PRO A 22 2.63 -43.83 -25.91
CA PRO A 22 1.19 -43.81 -25.61
C PRO A 22 0.85 -44.61 -24.37
N GLU A 23 0.24 -44.01 -23.39
CA GLU A 23 -0.38 -44.65 -22.23
C GLU A 23 -1.87 -44.24 -22.12
N GLN A 24 -2.68 -45.19 -21.78
CA GLN A 24 -4.10 -45.26 -21.88
C GLN A 24 -4.90 -44.08 -21.31
N GLU A 25 -5.92 -43.66 -22.05
CA GLU A 25 -6.89 -42.62 -21.68
C GLU A 25 -7.70 -43.01 -20.44
N ALA A 26 -7.57 -42.21 -19.38
CA ALA A 26 -8.53 -42.11 -18.30
C ALA A 26 -9.49 -40.93 -18.56
N PRO A 27 -10.77 -40.99 -18.13
CA PRO A 27 -11.77 -40.00 -18.54
C PRO A 27 -11.48 -38.60 -18.03
N ASP A 28 -11.70 -37.68 -18.96
CA ASP A 28 -11.46 -36.24 -18.90
C ASP A 28 -12.17 -35.58 -17.71
N GLN A 29 -11.39 -35.23 -16.68
CA GLN A 29 -11.87 -34.32 -15.63
C GLN A 29 -11.55 -32.89 -16.06
N PRO A 30 -12.49 -31.94 -15.99
CA PRO A 30 -12.22 -30.57 -16.38
C PRO A 30 -11.16 -29.96 -15.47
N LYS A 31 -9.98 -29.73 -16.01
CA LYS A 31 -8.90 -28.97 -15.35
C LYS A 31 -9.33 -27.51 -15.26
N VAL A 32 -9.83 -27.09 -14.10
CA VAL A 32 -10.01 -25.68 -13.79
C VAL A 32 -8.63 -25.05 -13.62
N THR A 33 -8.13 -24.43 -14.67
CA THR A 33 -6.92 -23.61 -14.61
C THR A 33 -7.34 -22.26 -14.03
N LEU A 34 -7.09 -22.05 -12.74
CA LEU A 34 -7.16 -20.72 -12.12
C LEU A 34 -6.00 -19.90 -12.69
N GLY A 35 -6.28 -19.16 -13.76
CA GLY A 35 -5.38 -18.13 -14.28
C GLY A 35 -5.38 -16.95 -13.30
N VAL A 36 -4.42 -16.90 -12.39
CA VAL A 36 -4.13 -15.67 -11.64
C VAL A 36 -3.43 -14.74 -12.60
N THR A 37 -4.17 -13.87 -13.26
CA THR A 37 -3.61 -12.75 -14.01
C THR A 37 -3.13 -11.73 -12.97
N LEU A 38 -1.84 -11.75 -12.67
CA LEU A 38 -1.19 -10.65 -11.96
C LEU A 38 -1.27 -9.42 -12.89
N GLN A 39 -2.20 -8.53 -12.64
CA GLN A 39 -2.20 -7.21 -13.25
C GLN A 39 -1.03 -6.44 -12.63
N PHE A 40 0.11 -6.44 -13.33
CA PHE A 40 1.15 -5.47 -13.03
C PHE A 40 0.59 -4.09 -13.36
N HIS A 41 0.52 -3.23 -12.36
CA HIS A 41 0.28 -1.83 -12.62
C HIS A 41 1.43 -1.33 -13.49
N GLU A 42 1.13 -0.84 -14.69
CA GLU A 42 2.15 -0.34 -15.63
C GLU A 42 2.90 0.89 -15.06
N CYS A 43 2.27 1.60 -14.12
CA CYS A 43 2.85 2.69 -13.35
C CYS A 43 3.36 2.18 -11.99
N LEU A 44 4.67 2.22 -11.76
CA LEU A 44 5.31 1.78 -10.51
C LEU A 44 5.95 2.93 -9.76
N GLU A 45 5.72 3.01 -8.44
CA GLU A 45 6.45 3.93 -7.56
C GLU A 45 7.91 3.48 -7.42
N VAL A 46 8.85 4.40 -7.61
CA VAL A 46 10.30 4.16 -7.49
C VAL A 46 10.69 4.14 -6.02
N ALA A 47 11.35 3.07 -5.59
CA ALA A 47 11.82 2.93 -4.23
C ALA A 47 13.12 3.70 -3.99
N GLY A 48 13.28 4.23 -2.77
CA GLY A 48 14.52 4.82 -2.31
C GLY A 48 14.74 6.29 -2.64
N THR A 49 13.81 6.96 -3.30
CA THR A 49 13.89 8.38 -3.69
C THR A 49 14.20 9.34 -2.53
N SER A 50 13.71 9.06 -1.34
CA SER A 50 13.92 9.86 -0.12
C SER A 50 14.88 9.21 0.88
N THR A 51 15.52 8.10 0.51
CA THR A 51 16.45 7.35 1.38
C THR A 51 17.81 7.18 0.71
N PHE A 52 18.11 6.01 0.17
CA PHE A 52 19.45 5.71 -0.38
C PHE A 52 19.79 6.44 -1.69
N ALA A 53 18.80 6.91 -2.46
CA ALA A 53 19.00 7.68 -3.69
C ALA A 53 18.69 9.18 -3.54
N LYS A 54 18.51 9.68 -2.30
CA LYS A 54 18.12 11.07 -2.03
C LYS A 54 19.07 12.09 -2.66
N ASP A 55 20.38 11.81 -2.65
CA ASP A 55 21.38 12.72 -3.18
C ASP A 55 21.32 12.80 -4.72
N GLY A 56 21.05 11.66 -5.38
CA GLY A 56 20.80 11.62 -6.82
C GLY A 56 19.53 12.36 -7.23
N VAL A 57 18.47 12.22 -6.44
CA VAL A 57 17.22 12.96 -6.63
C VAL A 57 17.43 14.47 -6.42
N ALA A 58 18.18 14.85 -5.38
CA ALA A 58 18.51 16.26 -5.12
C ALA A 58 19.29 16.87 -6.28
N ALA A 59 20.35 16.19 -6.74
CA ALA A 59 21.16 16.63 -7.87
C ALA A 59 20.33 16.73 -9.18
N LEU A 60 19.41 15.80 -9.43
CA LEU A 60 18.50 15.90 -10.57
C LEU A 60 17.58 17.13 -10.43
N ALA A 61 16.98 17.31 -9.25
CA ALA A 61 16.06 18.42 -8.99
C ALA A 61 16.77 19.77 -9.16
N ASP A 62 18.05 19.88 -8.75
CA ASP A 62 18.87 21.09 -8.94
C ASP A 62 19.15 21.34 -10.42
N ARG A 63 19.60 20.32 -11.16
CA ARG A 63 19.84 20.44 -12.61
C ARG A 63 18.60 20.85 -13.40
N LYS A 64 17.43 20.38 -12.97
CA LYS A 64 16.15 20.72 -13.61
C LYS A 64 15.54 22.03 -13.09
N GLY A 65 16.19 22.72 -12.17
CA GLY A 65 15.70 23.97 -11.59
C GLY A 65 14.35 23.82 -10.87
N LEU A 66 14.12 22.67 -10.22
CA LEU A 66 12.86 22.42 -9.54
C LEU A 66 12.76 23.27 -8.27
N GLY A 67 11.70 24.08 -8.19
CA GLY A 67 11.44 24.96 -7.04
C GLY A 67 11.02 24.22 -5.78
N GLU A 68 10.41 24.96 -4.84
CA GLU A 68 9.95 24.43 -3.56
C GLU A 68 9.04 23.20 -3.72
N ARG A 69 8.06 23.31 -4.63
CA ARG A 69 7.23 22.17 -5.07
C ARG A 69 7.46 21.97 -6.57
N GLY A 70 8.26 20.97 -6.88
CA GLY A 70 8.74 20.73 -8.22
C GLY A 70 8.16 19.47 -8.86
N TYR A 71 8.04 19.52 -10.18
CA TYR A 71 7.60 18.42 -11.03
C TYR A 71 8.55 18.29 -12.22
N PHE A 72 8.92 17.05 -12.54
CA PHE A 72 9.69 16.71 -13.73
C PHE A 72 9.12 15.44 -14.35
N GLU A 73 9.00 15.42 -15.66
CA GLU A 73 8.70 14.24 -16.45
C GLU A 73 9.70 14.14 -17.61
N GLY A 74 10.19 12.93 -17.89
CA GLY A 74 11.16 12.72 -18.93
C GLY A 74 11.56 11.26 -19.09
N PRO A 75 12.57 11.01 -19.93
CA PRO A 75 13.12 9.68 -20.12
C PRO A 75 13.95 9.25 -18.90
N ALA A 76 13.89 7.96 -18.61
CA ALA A 76 14.79 7.28 -17.71
C ALA A 76 15.26 5.96 -18.30
N ARG A 77 16.20 5.30 -17.64
CA ARG A 77 16.71 3.99 -18.02
C ARG A 77 16.68 3.06 -16.83
N LEU A 78 16.16 1.87 -17.01
CA LEU A 78 16.28 0.77 -16.06
C LEU A 78 17.60 0.04 -16.30
N GLN A 79 18.29 -0.31 -15.23
CA GLN A 79 19.54 -1.07 -15.31
C GLN A 79 19.64 -2.06 -14.15
N ARG A 80 19.92 -3.34 -14.48
CA ARG A 80 20.15 -4.38 -13.46
C ARG A 80 21.47 -4.11 -12.74
N GLU A 81 21.47 -4.29 -11.42
CA GLU A 81 22.63 -4.12 -10.54
C GLU A 81 23.06 -5.48 -9.95
N PRO A 82 23.72 -6.37 -10.68
CA PRO A 82 24.12 -7.70 -10.18
C PRO A 82 25.12 -7.62 -9.02
N GLU A 83 25.88 -6.53 -8.95
CA GLU A 83 26.85 -6.23 -7.89
C GLU A 83 26.21 -5.57 -6.65
N ASN A 84 24.87 -5.39 -6.63
CA ASN A 84 24.21 -4.75 -5.51
C ASN A 84 24.29 -5.65 -4.26
N PRO A 85 24.93 -5.18 -3.16
CA PRO A 85 25.19 -6.02 -1.99
C PRO A 85 23.91 -6.40 -1.22
N VAL A 86 22.80 -5.67 -1.42
CA VAL A 86 21.54 -5.92 -0.72
C VAL A 86 20.65 -6.86 -1.52
N ASP A 87 20.54 -6.64 -2.83
CA ASP A 87 19.76 -7.49 -3.73
C ASP A 87 20.39 -7.54 -5.12
N PRO A 88 21.03 -8.65 -5.51
CA PRO A 88 21.62 -8.83 -6.86
C PRO A 88 20.59 -8.76 -8.00
N ARG A 89 19.29 -8.80 -7.68
CA ARG A 89 18.20 -8.62 -8.65
C ARG A 89 17.70 -7.19 -8.71
N ALA A 90 18.29 -6.27 -7.95
CA ALA A 90 17.89 -4.87 -7.98
C ALA A 90 17.97 -4.29 -9.39
N VAL A 91 17.01 -3.43 -9.71
CA VAL A 91 16.97 -2.67 -10.96
C VAL A 91 16.99 -1.20 -10.62
N ALA A 92 18.11 -0.54 -10.91
CA ALA A 92 18.26 0.89 -10.74
C ALA A 92 17.41 1.66 -11.76
N VAL A 93 16.90 2.80 -11.34
CA VAL A 93 16.29 3.82 -12.20
C VAL A 93 17.29 4.95 -12.35
N LEU A 94 17.72 5.18 -13.60
CA LEU A 94 18.72 6.18 -13.95
C LEU A 94 18.07 7.30 -14.79
N VAL A 95 18.25 8.55 -14.38
CA VAL A 95 17.86 9.72 -15.17
C VAL A 95 19.14 10.50 -15.50
N GLU A 96 19.45 10.67 -16.78
CA GLU A 96 20.70 11.33 -17.25
C GLU A 96 21.95 10.69 -16.61
N GLY A 97 21.96 9.36 -16.47
CA GLY A 97 23.06 8.61 -15.85
C GLY A 97 23.08 8.65 -14.30
N GLN A 98 22.25 9.46 -13.67
CA GLN A 98 22.17 9.58 -12.21
C GLN A 98 21.15 8.59 -11.65
N LYS A 99 21.56 7.80 -10.66
CA LYS A 99 20.63 6.90 -9.94
C LYS A 99 19.67 7.71 -9.07
N VAL A 100 18.38 7.53 -9.32
CA VAL A 100 17.28 8.23 -8.62
C VAL A 100 16.42 7.30 -7.79
N GLY A 101 16.73 6.01 -7.78
CA GLY A 101 16.06 4.97 -7.02
C GLY A 101 16.19 3.60 -7.65
N CYS A 102 15.35 2.67 -7.18
CA CYS A 102 15.24 1.33 -7.76
C CYS A 102 13.77 0.97 -7.97
N LEU A 103 13.51 0.00 -8.83
CA LEU A 103 12.20 -0.64 -8.88
C LEU A 103 11.92 -1.35 -7.54
N PRO A 104 10.65 -1.46 -7.11
CA PRO A 104 10.27 -2.32 -5.99
C PRO A 104 10.74 -3.76 -6.23
N SER A 105 11.20 -4.45 -5.20
CA SER A 105 11.79 -5.80 -5.32
C SER A 105 10.86 -6.83 -5.95
N TYR A 106 9.54 -6.72 -5.72
CA TYR A 106 8.55 -7.59 -6.37
C TYR A 106 8.52 -7.41 -7.89
N ALA A 107 8.66 -6.18 -8.40
CA ALA A 107 8.69 -5.90 -9.83
C ALA A 107 10.08 -6.18 -10.44
N ALA A 108 11.15 -5.84 -9.73
CA ALA A 108 12.52 -6.11 -10.16
C ALA A 108 12.81 -7.60 -10.33
N LYS A 109 12.21 -8.45 -9.47
CA LYS A 109 12.37 -9.91 -9.50
C LYS A 109 11.90 -10.53 -10.81
N ASP A 110 10.74 -10.08 -11.28
CA ASP A 110 10.05 -10.68 -12.42
C ASP A 110 10.34 -9.95 -13.74
N LEU A 111 11.11 -8.85 -13.68
CA LEU A 111 11.51 -8.11 -14.87
C LEU A 111 12.66 -8.82 -15.60
N PRO A 112 12.47 -9.26 -16.83
CA PRO A 112 13.46 -9.97 -17.60
C PRO A 112 14.47 -9.01 -18.28
N LEU A 113 15.24 -8.32 -17.46
CA LEU A 113 16.29 -7.40 -17.87
C LEU A 113 17.65 -8.05 -17.62
N PRO A 114 18.43 -8.42 -18.67
CA PRO A 114 19.75 -8.99 -18.50
C PRO A 114 20.72 -8.02 -17.81
N ALA A 115 21.74 -8.57 -17.14
CA ALA A 115 22.82 -7.76 -16.59
C ALA A 115 23.52 -6.96 -17.69
N GLY A 116 23.79 -5.69 -17.44
CA GLY A 116 24.41 -4.77 -18.41
C GLY A 116 23.48 -4.23 -19.49
N ALA A 117 22.29 -4.81 -19.67
CA ALA A 117 21.27 -4.23 -20.54
C ALA A 117 20.58 -3.05 -19.83
N GLY A 118 20.19 -2.05 -20.62
CA GLY A 118 19.40 -0.94 -20.11
C GLY A 118 18.13 -0.76 -20.93
N GLU A 119 17.01 -0.62 -20.25
CA GLU A 119 15.71 -0.46 -20.89
C GLU A 119 15.21 0.97 -20.73
N PRO A 120 14.89 1.69 -21.83
CA PRO A 120 14.32 3.01 -21.76
C PRO A 120 12.89 2.98 -21.24
N VAL A 121 12.57 3.87 -20.31
CA VAL A 121 11.23 4.03 -19.73
C VAL A 121 10.90 5.50 -19.59
N ARG A 122 9.61 5.81 -19.36
CA ARG A 122 9.17 7.13 -18.94
C ARG A 122 9.26 7.23 -17.42
N TYR A 123 9.59 8.41 -16.95
CA TYR A 123 9.83 8.71 -15.54
C TYR A 123 9.16 10.00 -15.14
N GLN A 124 8.60 10.01 -13.94
CA GLN A 124 7.95 11.16 -13.34
C GLN A 124 8.51 11.38 -11.93
N LEU A 125 8.79 12.62 -11.56
CA LEU A 125 9.29 13.02 -10.25
C LEU A 125 8.48 14.17 -9.68
N HIS A 126 8.05 14.02 -8.45
CA HIS A 126 7.48 15.08 -7.62
C HIS A 126 8.40 15.32 -6.43
N VAL A 127 8.77 16.58 -6.19
CA VAL A 127 9.60 16.98 -5.06
C VAL A 127 8.92 18.06 -4.23
N LEU A 128 9.23 18.08 -2.95
CA LEU A 128 8.95 19.18 -2.03
C LEU A 128 10.21 19.50 -1.26
N ARG A 129 10.67 20.75 -1.37
CA ARG A 129 11.80 21.32 -0.63
C ARG A 129 11.25 22.11 0.55
N ASP A 130 11.34 21.55 1.72
CA ASP A 130 11.06 22.21 2.99
C ASP A 130 12.34 22.09 3.85
N GLN A 131 12.28 21.74 5.11
CA GLN A 131 13.45 21.46 5.95
C GLN A 131 14.34 20.33 5.38
N LYS A 132 13.75 19.43 4.60
CA LYS A 132 14.42 18.36 3.85
C LYS A 132 13.76 18.16 2.49
N LEU A 133 14.49 17.56 1.56
CA LEU A 133 13.93 17.12 0.29
C LEU A 133 13.05 15.89 0.52
N LEU A 134 11.77 16.03 0.21
CA LEU A 134 10.82 14.92 0.11
C LEU A 134 10.57 14.66 -1.37
N ALA A 135 10.54 13.41 -1.79
CA ALA A 135 10.33 13.04 -3.18
C ALA A 135 9.52 11.76 -3.33
N LYS A 136 8.71 11.72 -4.37
CA LYS A 136 8.11 10.52 -4.93
C LYS A 136 8.34 10.50 -6.43
N ALA A 137 8.69 9.35 -6.96
CA ALA A 137 8.89 9.17 -8.38
C ALA A 137 8.18 7.90 -8.86
N TYR A 138 7.87 7.90 -10.15
CA TYR A 138 7.17 6.81 -10.80
C TYR A 138 7.84 6.50 -12.13
N VAL A 139 7.78 5.23 -12.54
CA VAL A 139 8.16 4.79 -13.87
C VAL A 139 6.97 4.16 -14.56
N TRP A 140 6.89 4.37 -15.86
CA TRP A 140 5.90 3.75 -16.72
C TRP A 140 6.54 2.61 -17.50
N LEU A 141 6.03 1.40 -17.30
CA LEU A 141 6.48 0.17 -17.97
C LEU A 141 5.55 -0.26 -19.11
N GLY A 142 4.40 0.40 -19.24
CA GLY A 142 3.41 0.10 -20.27
C GLY A 142 3.84 0.50 -21.68
N ALA A 143 3.09 0.00 -22.66
CA ALA A 143 3.24 0.41 -24.04
C ALA A 143 2.42 1.68 -24.31
N GLY A 144 3.00 2.66 -25.01
CA GLY A 144 2.31 3.90 -25.38
C GLY A 144 2.59 5.06 -24.42
N ASP A 145 1.69 6.03 -24.42
CA ASP A 145 1.80 7.20 -23.57
C ASP A 145 1.48 6.82 -22.11
N PRO A 146 2.20 7.43 -21.14
CA PRO A 146 2.00 7.10 -19.73
C PRO A 146 0.63 7.51 -19.22
N GLU A 147 -0.04 6.62 -18.50
CA GLU A 147 -1.22 6.90 -17.70
C GLU A 147 -0.80 7.10 -16.24
N TRP A 148 -0.39 8.30 -15.90
CA TRP A 148 0.11 8.62 -14.57
C TRP A 148 -1.02 8.70 -13.55
N ALA A 149 -0.85 8.04 -12.39
CA ALA A 149 -1.76 8.17 -11.24
C ALA A 149 -1.73 9.58 -10.63
N HIS A 150 -0.64 10.31 -10.83
CA HIS A 150 -0.44 11.68 -10.36
C HIS A 150 0.01 12.57 -11.52
N THR A 151 -0.35 13.84 -11.44
CA THR A 151 0.05 14.86 -12.43
C THR A 151 0.67 16.06 -11.73
N LYS A 152 1.14 17.03 -12.50
CA LYS A 152 1.64 18.30 -11.95
C LYS A 152 0.54 19.03 -11.15
N GLU A 153 -0.71 18.94 -11.62
CA GLU A 153 -1.90 19.57 -11.02
C GLU A 153 -2.45 18.75 -9.84
N ASN A 154 -2.24 17.44 -9.85
CA ASN A 154 -2.66 16.52 -8.80
C ASN A 154 -1.46 15.70 -8.28
N PRO A 155 -0.53 16.34 -7.55
CA PRO A 155 0.68 15.68 -7.08
C PRO A 155 0.40 14.64 -5.98
N PRO A 156 1.28 13.65 -5.80
CA PRO A 156 1.17 12.71 -4.69
C PRO A 156 1.40 13.42 -3.35
N ALA A 157 0.83 12.88 -2.31
CA ALA A 157 1.07 13.33 -0.95
C ALA A 157 2.52 13.05 -0.53
N LEU A 158 3.33 14.10 -0.34
CA LEU A 158 4.74 14.02 0.02
C LEU A 158 4.95 14.10 1.54
N THR A 159 4.23 15.00 2.22
CA THR A 159 4.31 15.15 3.67
C THR A 159 3.41 14.16 4.40
N SER A 160 3.69 13.93 5.69
CA SER A 160 2.81 13.12 6.55
C SER A 160 1.41 13.74 6.67
N ARG A 161 1.33 15.07 6.71
CA ARG A 161 0.06 15.80 6.77
C ARG A 161 -0.77 15.60 5.50
N GLU A 162 -0.14 15.72 4.33
CA GLU A 162 -0.81 15.48 3.05
C GLU A 162 -1.31 14.03 2.93
N ARG A 163 -0.49 13.04 3.34
CA ARG A 163 -0.91 11.63 3.35
C ARG A 163 -2.12 11.38 4.25
N ILE A 164 -2.16 12.02 5.41
CA ILE A 164 -3.30 11.93 6.32
C ILE A 164 -4.55 12.51 5.66
N ASN A 165 -4.43 13.71 5.07
CA ASN A 165 -5.54 14.38 4.41
C ASN A 165 -6.05 13.58 3.19
N SER A 166 -5.15 13.08 2.33
CA SER A 166 -5.50 12.23 1.18
C SER A 166 -6.23 10.98 1.64
N SER A 167 -5.68 10.25 2.62
CA SER A 167 -6.32 9.05 3.16
C SER A 167 -7.70 9.33 3.78
N HIS A 168 -7.87 10.47 4.44
CA HIS A 168 -9.18 10.87 4.98
C HIS A 168 -10.16 11.15 3.83
N THR A 169 -9.76 11.94 2.84
CA THR A 169 -10.59 12.28 1.69
C THR A 169 -11.03 11.04 0.90
N GLU A 170 -10.10 10.10 0.66
CA GLU A 170 -10.39 8.84 -0.02
C GLU A 170 -11.41 7.99 0.75
N LYS A 171 -11.25 7.87 2.08
CA LYS A 171 -12.20 7.14 2.92
C LYS A 171 -13.58 7.79 2.92
N SER A 172 -13.65 9.11 3.06
CA SER A 172 -14.92 9.83 3.03
C SER A 172 -15.61 9.72 1.66
N ALA A 173 -14.84 9.74 0.56
CA ALA A 173 -15.38 9.51 -0.78
C ALA A 173 -15.92 8.09 -0.93
N MET A 174 -15.17 7.07 -0.48
CA MET A 174 -15.58 5.66 -0.50
C MET A 174 -16.86 5.43 0.32
N VAL A 175 -16.95 6.00 1.52
CA VAL A 175 -18.13 5.91 2.39
C VAL A 175 -19.34 6.54 1.70
N ARG A 176 -19.18 7.72 1.14
CA ARG A 176 -20.25 8.44 0.42
C ARG A 176 -20.75 7.62 -0.77
N GLU A 177 -19.84 7.15 -1.61
CA GLU A 177 -20.16 6.30 -2.76
C GLU A 177 -20.92 5.04 -2.35
N ALA A 178 -20.43 4.33 -1.31
CA ALA A 178 -21.07 3.13 -0.81
C ALA A 178 -22.48 3.38 -0.30
N LEU A 179 -22.70 4.49 0.45
CA LEU A 179 -24.02 4.86 0.96
C LEU A 179 -25.00 5.29 -0.15
N GLN A 180 -24.50 5.93 -1.22
CA GLN A 180 -25.32 6.38 -2.35
C GLN A 180 -25.63 5.24 -3.34
N GLY A 181 -24.73 4.26 -3.48
CA GLY A 181 -24.88 3.18 -4.45
C GLY A 181 -26.01 2.18 -4.17
N GLY A 182 -26.62 2.23 -2.98
CA GLY A 182 -27.74 1.36 -2.60
C GLY A 182 -27.34 -0.10 -2.38
N GLY A 183 -28.34 -0.98 -2.28
CA GLY A 183 -28.15 -2.42 -2.17
C GLY A 183 -27.50 -2.89 -0.85
N GLU A 184 -26.94 -4.09 -0.89
CA GLU A 184 -26.36 -4.75 0.28
C GLU A 184 -25.13 -3.99 0.83
N ARG A 185 -24.29 -3.45 -0.06
CA ARG A 185 -23.12 -2.63 0.32
C ARG A 185 -23.53 -1.40 1.12
N ALA A 186 -24.55 -0.68 0.68
CA ALA A 186 -25.06 0.49 1.41
C ALA A 186 -25.61 0.11 2.79
N GLN A 187 -26.32 -1.04 2.89
CA GLN A 187 -26.81 -1.54 4.16
C GLN A 187 -25.67 -1.93 5.11
N GLN A 188 -24.61 -2.54 4.60
CA GLN A 188 -23.42 -2.85 5.38
C GLN A 188 -22.78 -1.55 5.92
N PHE A 189 -22.53 -0.57 5.05
CA PHE A 189 -21.93 0.71 5.48
C PHE A 189 -22.83 1.48 6.47
N LYS A 190 -24.15 1.40 6.34
CA LYS A 190 -25.09 1.98 7.33
C LYS A 190 -24.91 1.39 8.73
N ARG A 191 -24.56 0.11 8.86
CA ARG A 191 -24.28 -0.52 10.17
C ARG A 191 -22.98 -0.01 10.80
N GLY A 192 -22.05 0.49 9.97
CA GLY A 192 -20.80 1.12 10.43
C GLY A 192 -20.94 2.58 10.84
N MET A 193 -22.13 3.18 10.71
CA MET A 193 -22.39 4.56 11.11
C MET A 193 -22.57 4.68 12.63
N VAL A 194 -21.91 5.67 13.23
CA VAL A 194 -22.08 6.04 14.64
C VAL A 194 -22.19 7.56 14.71
N ASP A 195 -23.28 8.05 15.28
CA ASP A 195 -23.56 9.50 15.39
C ASP A 195 -23.45 10.26 14.06
N GLY A 196 -23.88 9.64 12.96
CA GLY A 196 -23.85 10.26 11.62
C GLY A 196 -22.49 10.22 10.91
N VAL A 197 -21.45 9.62 11.51
CA VAL A 197 -20.12 9.46 10.91
C VAL A 197 -19.80 7.97 10.78
N HIS A 198 -19.24 7.57 9.64
CA HIS A 198 -18.80 6.20 9.47
C HIS A 198 -17.49 5.94 10.23
N TYR A 199 -17.36 4.78 10.90
CA TYR A 199 -16.19 4.48 11.74
C TYR A 199 -14.86 4.58 10.99
N LEU A 200 -14.82 4.30 9.68
CA LEU A 200 -13.60 4.41 8.86
C LEU A 200 -13.05 5.85 8.79
N GLU A 201 -13.88 6.86 9.00
CA GLU A 201 -13.47 8.27 8.99
C GLU A 201 -12.89 8.73 10.33
N LEU A 202 -13.04 7.94 11.40
CA LEU A 202 -12.61 8.31 12.76
C LEU A 202 -11.13 8.06 13.04
N ILE A 203 -10.42 7.30 12.21
CA ILE A 203 -9.01 6.90 12.51
C ILE A 203 -8.06 8.10 12.55
N GLU A 204 -8.20 9.06 11.63
CA GLU A 204 -7.32 10.23 11.61
C GLU A 204 -7.63 11.23 12.71
N PRO A 205 -8.90 11.57 13.02
CA PRO A 205 -9.25 12.31 14.24
C PRO A 205 -8.70 11.69 15.52
N ILE A 206 -8.79 10.36 15.70
CA ILE A 206 -8.20 9.66 16.84
C ILE A 206 -6.69 9.88 16.92
N LYS A 207 -5.99 9.70 15.81
CA LYS A 207 -4.53 9.91 15.76
C LYS A 207 -4.15 11.37 16.04
N GLN A 208 -4.95 12.32 15.58
CA GLN A 208 -4.72 13.74 15.82
C GLN A 208 -4.87 14.10 17.30
N LEU A 209 -5.97 13.71 17.95
CA LEU A 209 -6.18 13.90 19.38
C LEU A 209 -5.05 13.28 20.22
N LYS A 210 -4.55 12.09 19.82
CA LYS A 210 -3.40 11.46 20.47
C LYS A 210 -2.11 12.28 20.33
N ARG A 211 -1.86 12.95 19.19
CA ARG A 211 -0.69 13.84 19.02
C ARG A 211 -0.80 15.10 19.87
N GLU A 212 -2.02 15.59 20.07
CA GLU A 212 -2.33 16.74 20.89
C GLU A 212 -2.35 16.42 22.39
N GLY A 213 -2.19 15.14 22.78
CA GLY A 213 -2.26 14.73 24.18
C GLY A 213 -3.67 14.62 24.75
N ARG A 214 -4.72 14.83 23.96
CA ARG A 214 -6.13 14.78 24.31
C ARG A 214 -6.62 13.33 24.35
N LEU A 215 -6.07 12.55 25.29
CA LEU A 215 -6.20 11.10 25.31
C LEU A 215 -7.62 10.63 25.64
N GLU A 216 -8.33 11.28 26.55
CA GLU A 216 -9.70 10.95 26.91
C GLU A 216 -10.66 11.17 25.74
N GLU A 217 -10.52 12.28 25.02
CA GLU A 217 -11.32 12.56 23.83
C GLU A 217 -11.01 11.55 22.70
N ALA A 218 -9.75 11.18 22.54
CA ALA A 218 -9.37 10.12 21.62
C ALA A 218 -10.00 8.77 21.97
N LEU A 219 -10.12 8.43 23.27
CA LEU A 219 -10.81 7.22 23.73
C LEU A 219 -12.29 7.22 23.36
N VAL A 220 -12.98 8.34 23.55
CA VAL A 220 -14.40 8.47 23.15
C VAL A 220 -14.56 8.11 21.68
N LEU A 221 -13.70 8.66 20.80
CA LEU A 221 -13.75 8.33 19.38
C LEU A 221 -13.34 6.89 19.09
N CYS A 222 -12.38 6.31 19.84
CA CYS A 222 -12.02 4.90 19.69
C CYS A 222 -13.22 3.99 19.97
N TYR A 223 -13.96 4.22 21.05
CA TYR A 223 -15.10 3.40 21.40
C TYR A 223 -16.26 3.54 20.41
N LYS A 224 -16.53 4.74 19.91
CA LYS A 224 -17.47 4.95 18.81
C LYS A 224 -17.04 4.18 17.55
N ALA A 225 -15.75 4.24 17.18
CA ALA A 225 -15.24 3.53 16.03
C ALA A 225 -15.27 1.99 16.22
N ILE A 226 -15.04 1.49 17.43
CA ILE A 226 -15.20 0.06 17.78
C ILE A 226 -16.65 -0.38 17.58
N GLU A 227 -17.61 0.41 18.06
CA GLU A 227 -19.04 0.13 17.91
C GLU A 227 -19.43 0.04 16.42
N GLY A 228 -19.03 1.03 15.61
CA GLY A 228 -19.26 1.02 14.16
C GLY A 228 -18.60 -0.17 13.46
N ALA A 229 -17.36 -0.50 13.83
CA ALA A 229 -16.64 -1.66 13.27
C ALA A 229 -17.31 -2.99 13.64
N GLU A 230 -17.84 -3.12 14.85
CA GLU A 230 -18.62 -4.29 15.30
C GLU A 230 -19.94 -4.39 14.53
N GLY A 231 -20.60 -3.27 14.25
CA GLY A 231 -21.84 -3.21 13.45
C GLY A 231 -21.61 -3.60 12.01
N ASP A 232 -20.56 -3.07 11.38
CA ASP A 232 -20.17 -3.37 10.00
C ASP A 232 -19.76 -4.84 9.82
N ALA A 233 -18.99 -5.38 10.76
CA ALA A 233 -18.47 -6.74 10.70
C ALA A 233 -19.58 -7.80 10.71
N GLY A 234 -20.74 -7.53 11.31
CA GLY A 234 -21.81 -8.52 11.44
C GLY A 234 -21.33 -9.79 12.14
N ARG A 235 -21.17 -10.89 11.39
CA ARG A 235 -20.61 -12.17 11.87
C ARG A 235 -19.11 -12.33 11.58
N GLY A 236 -18.51 -11.36 10.90
CA GLY A 236 -17.10 -11.34 10.56
C GLY A 236 -16.21 -10.81 11.69
N MET A 237 -14.97 -10.54 11.35
CA MET A 237 -13.98 -9.97 12.26
C MET A 237 -14.10 -8.44 12.26
N PRO A 238 -14.35 -7.79 13.41
CA PRO A 238 -14.31 -6.33 13.50
C PRO A 238 -12.91 -5.79 13.18
N ALA A 239 -12.83 -4.60 12.60
CA ALA A 239 -11.56 -3.95 12.30
C ALA A 239 -10.72 -3.77 13.59
N PRO A 240 -9.52 -4.37 13.71
CA PRO A 240 -8.76 -4.39 14.96
C PRO A 240 -8.13 -3.05 15.31
N ALA A 241 -7.88 -2.19 14.32
CA ALA A 241 -7.12 -0.96 14.47
C ALA A 241 -7.65 -0.03 15.58
N TYR A 242 -8.96 0.09 15.74
CA TYR A 242 -9.57 0.97 16.75
C TYR A 242 -9.42 0.43 18.16
N THR A 243 -9.53 -0.88 18.33
CA THR A 243 -9.23 -1.57 19.58
C THR A 243 -7.77 -1.41 19.98
N GLU A 244 -6.85 -1.54 19.03
CA GLU A 244 -5.43 -1.31 19.25
C GLU A 244 -5.13 0.14 19.68
N GLN A 245 -5.80 1.13 19.04
CA GLN A 245 -5.67 2.53 19.44
C GLN A 245 -6.18 2.76 20.86
N ALA A 246 -7.35 2.23 21.24
CA ALA A 246 -7.88 2.32 22.58
C ALA A 246 -6.94 1.67 23.61
N ALA A 247 -6.45 0.47 23.34
CA ALA A 247 -5.51 -0.24 24.21
C ALA A 247 -4.19 0.55 24.41
N ILE A 248 -3.68 1.21 23.35
CA ILE A 248 -2.50 2.07 23.46
C ILE A 248 -2.76 3.29 24.35
N ILE A 249 -3.96 3.88 24.24
CA ILE A 249 -4.35 5.05 25.05
C ILE A 249 -4.51 4.65 26.51
N HIS A 250 -5.23 3.56 26.81
CA HIS A 250 -5.37 3.05 28.17
C HIS A 250 -4.02 2.78 28.83
N ARG A 251 -3.07 2.18 28.09
CA ARG A 251 -1.70 2.02 28.61
C ARG A 251 -1.03 3.35 28.95
N LYS A 252 -1.19 4.38 28.10
CA LYS A 252 -0.63 5.72 28.39
C LYS A 252 -1.25 6.38 29.61
N LEU A 253 -2.50 6.07 29.88
CA LEU A 253 -3.24 6.55 31.06
C LEU A 253 -3.04 5.65 32.29
N SER A 254 -2.19 4.61 32.20
CA SER A 254 -1.94 3.62 33.27
C SER A 254 -3.19 2.83 33.68
N GLN A 255 -4.16 2.69 32.78
CA GLN A 255 -5.42 1.96 32.96
C GLN A 255 -5.28 0.53 32.45
N LYS A 256 -4.60 -0.34 33.19
CA LYS A 256 -4.29 -1.71 32.75
C LYS A 256 -5.56 -2.57 32.60
N GLU A 257 -6.50 -2.43 33.51
CA GLU A 257 -7.74 -3.22 33.50
C GLU A 257 -8.61 -2.89 32.29
N GLU A 258 -8.71 -1.62 31.93
CA GLU A 258 -9.43 -1.13 30.76
C GLU A 258 -8.72 -1.56 29.47
N GLU A 259 -7.38 -1.55 29.44
CA GLU A 259 -6.62 -2.09 28.33
C GLU A 259 -6.97 -3.57 28.09
N ILE A 260 -7.00 -4.37 29.15
CA ILE A 260 -7.38 -5.79 29.07
C ILE A 260 -8.85 -5.93 28.64
N ALA A 261 -9.75 -5.13 29.19
CA ALA A 261 -11.17 -5.20 28.88
C ALA A 261 -11.47 -4.92 27.40
N VAL A 262 -10.85 -3.91 26.79
CA VAL A 262 -11.07 -3.57 25.38
C VAL A 262 -10.51 -4.64 24.45
N LEU A 263 -9.39 -5.27 24.78
CA LEU A 263 -8.81 -6.38 24.01
C LEU A 263 -9.71 -7.63 24.09
N ARG A 264 -10.22 -7.97 25.29
CA ARG A 264 -11.17 -9.07 25.49
C ARG A 264 -12.49 -8.84 24.73
N ARG A 265 -13.01 -7.59 24.71
CA ARG A 265 -14.20 -7.22 23.93
C ARG A 265 -14.03 -7.59 22.45
N TRP A 266 -12.92 -7.22 21.84
CA TRP A 266 -12.65 -7.56 20.44
C TRP A 266 -12.58 -9.08 20.22
N LEU A 267 -11.85 -9.81 21.08
CA LEU A 267 -11.73 -11.25 20.98
C LEU A 267 -13.08 -11.95 21.14
N ALA A 268 -13.97 -11.43 21.98
CA ALA A 268 -15.32 -11.99 22.14
C ALA A 268 -16.14 -11.89 20.83
N ARG A 269 -15.95 -10.81 20.06
CA ARG A 269 -16.62 -10.58 18.76
C ARG A 269 -15.94 -11.28 17.59
N CYS A 270 -14.63 -11.47 17.67
CA CYS A 270 -13.86 -12.12 16.60
C CYS A 270 -14.21 -13.61 16.46
N PRO A 271 -14.42 -14.13 15.24
CA PRO A 271 -14.64 -15.56 14.99
C PRO A 271 -13.48 -16.41 15.55
N LYS A 272 -13.80 -17.55 16.17
CA LYS A 272 -12.79 -18.39 16.86
C LYS A 272 -11.58 -18.73 15.99
N ALA A 273 -11.79 -19.04 14.71
CA ALA A 273 -10.74 -19.40 13.78
C ALA A 273 -9.74 -18.25 13.49
N GLN A 274 -10.13 -16.99 13.75
CA GLN A 274 -9.32 -15.80 13.45
C GLN A 274 -8.70 -15.16 14.69
N ARG A 275 -8.94 -15.73 15.89
CA ARG A 275 -8.38 -15.21 17.15
C ARG A 275 -6.92 -15.54 17.31
N ALA A 276 -6.53 -16.78 16.98
CA ALA A 276 -5.15 -17.26 17.13
C ALA A 276 -4.21 -16.49 16.19
N GLY A 277 -3.07 -16.03 16.71
CA GLY A 277 -2.08 -15.27 15.93
C GLY A 277 -2.44 -13.80 15.66
N SER A 278 -3.57 -13.29 16.18
CA SER A 278 -3.86 -11.87 16.09
C SER A 278 -2.99 -11.06 17.05
N SER A 279 -2.56 -9.85 16.62
CA SER A 279 -1.81 -8.90 17.47
C SER A 279 -2.52 -8.58 18.79
N ILE A 280 -3.86 -8.59 18.77
CA ILE A 280 -4.71 -8.37 19.96
C ILE A 280 -4.59 -9.53 20.93
N ALA A 281 -4.66 -10.78 20.46
CA ALA A 281 -4.52 -11.97 21.31
C ALA A 281 -3.11 -12.05 21.92
N GLU A 282 -2.07 -11.81 21.13
CA GLU A 282 -0.70 -11.77 21.63
C GLU A 282 -0.48 -10.69 22.69
N ARG A 283 -1.04 -9.51 22.45
CA ARG A 283 -0.95 -8.39 23.41
C ARG A 283 -1.66 -8.72 24.72
N LEU A 284 -2.86 -9.29 24.64
CA LEU A 284 -3.62 -9.70 25.83
C LEU A 284 -2.85 -10.74 26.64
N SER A 285 -2.34 -11.79 25.99
CA SER A 285 -1.52 -12.83 26.66
C SER A 285 -0.33 -12.23 27.41
N LYS A 286 0.38 -11.26 26.82
CA LYS A 286 1.50 -10.57 27.48
C LYS A 286 1.09 -9.72 28.68
N LEU A 287 -0.15 -9.20 28.69
CA LEU A 287 -0.67 -8.39 29.81
C LEU A 287 -1.16 -9.26 30.96
N GLU A 288 -1.70 -10.44 30.67
CA GLU A 288 -2.21 -11.40 31.66
C GLU A 288 -1.10 -12.21 32.31
N ALA A 289 0.06 -12.36 31.63
CA ALA A 289 1.24 -13.04 32.17
C ALA A 289 2.08 -12.19 33.15
N LYS A 290 1.78 -10.91 33.32
CA LYS A 290 2.41 -9.95 34.24
C LYS A 290 1.52 -9.63 35.42
#